data_5e903cd45d28b96fc31ff0f58856b8a9
#
_entry.id   5e903cd45d28b96fc31ff0f58856b8a9
#
_cell.length_a   1.000
_cell.length_b   1.000
_cell.length_c   1.000
_cell.angle_alpha   90.00
_cell.angle_beta   90.00
_cell.angle_gamma   90.00
#
_symmetry.space_group_name_H-M   'P 1'
#
loop_
_entity.id
_entity.type
_entity.pdbx_description
1 polymer ?
#
loop_
_entity_poly.entity_id
_entity_poly.type
_entity_poly.pdbx_seq_one_letter_code
_entity_poly.pdbx_strand_id
1 'polypeptide(L)'
;MAVEYLKRGKPDAERAEDDAKTKVVVEATLKGIELRGDAAVRDLSAKFDNYTPASFKLSQAEIDDLIASLSDRELADIKFAQAQVRNFAQAQRDSMLDIEVETMPGVILGHKNIPVQSVGCYVPGGKFPMVASAHMSVATATVAGVPRIIACTPPFNGKPNAAVIAAMHLGGAHEIHVMGGIQAVGAMAIGTETIEPVHMLVGPGNAFVAEAKRQLFGRVGIDLFAGPTETMVIADDTVDGELCATDLLGQAEHGYNSPSVLLTNSRKLAEDTLREIDRLLKILPTADTASISWADYGEVILCDTYDEMLAVADDIASEHVQVMTDRDDWFLEKMTCYGALFLGARTNVSNGDKVIGTNHTLPTKKAGRYTGGLWVGKFLKTHSYQKITTDDAATLVGEYGSRLCMLEGFVGHAEQCNVRVRRYGGINVPYGTGAPYRDAKD
;
A
#
# COMPACT_ATOMS: atom_id res chain seq x y z
N MET A 1 25.09 2.30 -21.58
CA MET A 1 23.88 3.07 -21.85
C MET A 1 24.19 4.54 -21.62
N ALA A 2 24.11 5.35 -22.66
CA ALA A 2 24.33 6.80 -22.55
C ALA A 2 22.97 7.48 -22.43
N VAL A 3 22.45 7.53 -21.21
CA VAL A 3 21.22 8.26 -20.91
C VAL A 3 21.56 9.72 -20.73
N GLU A 4 20.90 10.64 -21.45
CA GLU A 4 21.11 12.08 -21.36
C GLU A 4 20.07 12.70 -20.43
N TYR A 5 20.52 13.45 -19.43
CA TYR A 5 19.63 14.24 -18.57
C TYR A 5 19.57 15.69 -19.09
N LEU A 6 18.43 16.08 -19.64
CA LEU A 6 18.17 17.47 -19.99
C LEU A 6 17.85 18.33 -18.75
N LYS A 7 17.33 17.69 -17.69
CA LYS A 7 17.14 18.27 -16.36
C LYS A 7 17.40 17.20 -15.30
N ARG A 8 18.04 17.55 -14.20
CA ARG A 8 18.25 16.70 -13.02
C ARG A 8 17.65 17.35 -11.78
N GLY A 9 17.16 16.50 -10.87
CA GLY A 9 16.76 16.86 -9.52
C GLY A 9 17.95 16.96 -8.55
N LYS A 10 17.66 17.25 -7.29
CA LYS A 10 18.65 17.26 -6.19
C LYS A 10 19.25 15.89 -5.94
N PRO A 11 20.55 15.82 -5.54
CA PRO A 11 21.22 14.56 -5.21
C PRO A 11 20.56 13.83 -4.02
N ASP A 12 20.62 12.48 -4.03
CA ASP A 12 20.03 11.62 -2.98
C ASP A 12 20.64 11.84 -1.58
N ALA A 13 21.89 12.33 -1.50
CA ALA A 13 22.56 12.59 -0.22
C ALA A 13 21.84 13.64 0.64
N GLU A 14 21.24 14.66 0.03
CA GLU A 14 20.48 15.70 0.73
C GLU A 14 19.16 15.19 1.29
N ARG A 15 18.56 14.17 0.63
CA ARG A 15 17.30 13.52 1.04
C ARG A 15 17.47 12.66 2.29
N ALA A 16 18.64 12.04 2.48
CA ALA A 16 18.90 11.10 3.57
C ALA A 16 18.95 11.76 4.97
N GLU A 17 19.36 13.03 5.08
CA GLU A 17 19.44 13.76 6.36
C GLU A 17 18.04 14.03 6.93
N ASP A 18 17.07 14.36 6.11
CA ASP A 18 15.70 14.64 6.52
C ASP A 18 14.99 13.38 7.02
N ASP A 19 15.27 12.22 6.42
CA ASP A 19 14.75 10.93 6.87
C ASP A 19 15.25 10.56 8.28
N ALA A 20 16.51 10.85 8.61
CA ALA A 20 17.06 10.58 9.93
C ALA A 20 16.40 11.43 11.05
N LYS A 21 16.14 12.71 10.78
CA LYS A 21 15.43 13.60 11.71
C LYS A 21 13.99 13.14 11.94
N THR A 22 13.31 12.75 10.87
CA THR A 22 11.93 12.23 10.92
C THR A 22 11.84 11.00 11.82
N LYS A 23 12.78 10.07 11.70
CA LYS A 23 12.82 8.84 12.51
C LYS A 23 12.83 9.11 14.00
N VAL A 24 13.68 10.02 14.47
CA VAL A 24 13.81 10.37 15.89
C VAL A 24 12.52 11.00 16.44
N VAL A 25 11.90 11.90 15.68
CA VAL A 25 10.64 12.55 16.08
C VAL A 25 9.52 11.53 16.20
N VAL A 26 9.42 10.62 15.25
CA VAL A 26 8.39 9.57 15.24
C VAL A 26 8.56 8.63 16.43
N GLU A 27 9.77 8.15 16.68
CA GLU A 27 10.06 7.24 17.80
C GLU A 27 9.66 7.86 19.15
N ALA A 28 10.07 9.12 19.40
CA ALA A 28 9.71 9.83 20.62
C ALA A 28 8.19 10.03 20.76
N THR A 29 7.49 10.31 19.65
CA THR A 29 6.04 10.50 19.62
C THR A 29 5.30 9.21 19.93
N LEU A 30 5.66 8.10 19.28
CA LEU A 30 5.05 6.77 19.51
C LEU A 30 5.28 6.32 20.96
N LYS A 31 6.48 6.54 21.50
CA LYS A 31 6.77 6.24 22.92
C LYS A 31 5.92 7.09 23.88
N GLY A 32 5.68 8.34 23.55
CA GLY A 32 4.77 9.22 24.30
C GLY A 32 3.34 8.69 24.33
N ILE A 33 2.83 8.20 23.19
CA ILE A 33 1.49 7.60 23.10
C ILE A 33 1.42 6.30 23.91
N GLU A 34 2.43 5.44 23.82
CA GLU A 34 2.48 4.19 24.57
C GLU A 34 2.44 4.40 26.10
N LEU A 35 3.07 5.47 26.59
CA LEU A 35 3.15 5.77 28.03
C LEU A 35 1.93 6.53 28.55
N ARG A 36 1.25 7.34 27.74
CA ARG A 36 0.26 8.32 28.21
C ARG A 36 -1.11 8.17 27.53
N GLY A 37 -1.29 7.26 26.58
CA GLY A 37 -2.56 6.98 25.92
C GLY A 37 -3.25 8.22 25.33
N ASP A 38 -4.53 8.39 25.63
CA ASP A 38 -5.36 9.50 25.15
C ASP A 38 -4.81 10.88 25.55
N ALA A 39 -4.12 11.01 26.68
CA ALA A 39 -3.54 12.27 27.09
C ALA A 39 -2.44 12.74 26.13
N ALA A 40 -1.59 11.82 25.64
CA ALA A 40 -0.60 12.15 24.60
C ALA A 40 -1.26 12.52 23.27
N VAL A 41 -2.30 11.78 22.88
CA VAL A 41 -3.06 12.06 21.64
C VAL A 41 -3.68 13.45 21.69
N ARG A 42 -4.27 13.85 22.81
CA ARG A 42 -4.84 15.19 23.00
C ARG A 42 -3.82 16.31 22.89
N ASP A 43 -2.66 16.15 23.54
CA ASP A 43 -1.57 17.13 23.48
C ASP A 43 -1.04 17.30 22.05
N LEU A 44 -0.87 16.18 21.33
CA LEU A 44 -0.40 16.18 19.95
C LEU A 44 -1.42 16.78 18.97
N SER A 45 -2.71 16.46 19.14
CA SER A 45 -3.77 17.04 18.34
C SER A 45 -3.93 18.54 18.59
N ALA A 46 -3.85 19.00 19.84
CA ALA A 46 -3.82 20.42 20.16
C ALA A 46 -2.65 21.15 19.48
N LYS A 47 -1.46 20.52 19.51
CA LYS A 47 -0.22 21.10 18.98
C LYS A 47 -0.17 21.14 17.45
N PHE A 48 -0.55 20.05 16.79
CA PHE A 48 -0.35 19.87 15.33
C PHE A 48 -1.59 20.12 14.51
N ASP A 49 -2.77 19.78 15.05
CA ASP A 49 -4.04 19.91 14.36
C ASP A 49 -4.84 21.14 14.81
N ASN A 50 -4.41 21.82 15.87
CA ASN A 50 -5.17 22.88 16.57
C ASN A 50 -6.62 22.45 16.84
N TYR A 51 -6.77 21.19 17.32
CA TYR A 51 -8.07 20.51 17.47
C TYR A 51 -8.18 19.82 18.81
N THR A 52 -9.14 20.27 19.64
CA THR A 52 -9.34 19.78 21.02
C THR A 52 -10.80 19.43 21.29
N PRO A 53 -11.38 18.42 20.62
CA PRO A 53 -12.77 18.05 20.80
C PRO A 53 -12.99 17.33 22.14
N ALA A 54 -14.24 17.25 22.60
CA ALA A 54 -14.62 16.42 23.74
C ALA A 54 -14.32 14.92 23.46
N SER A 55 -14.63 14.46 22.26
CA SER A 55 -14.31 13.12 21.74
C SER A 55 -13.71 13.23 20.35
N PHE A 56 -12.67 12.43 20.06
CA PHE A 56 -12.15 12.28 18.70
C PHE A 56 -13.05 11.37 17.85
N LYS A 57 -13.76 10.42 18.48
CA LYS A 57 -14.73 9.56 17.81
C LYS A 57 -16.01 10.34 17.56
N LEU A 58 -16.46 10.36 16.31
CA LEU A 58 -17.73 10.94 15.94
C LEU A 58 -18.88 9.99 16.33
N SER A 59 -19.95 10.56 16.86
CA SER A 59 -21.22 9.90 17.05
C SER A 59 -21.95 9.71 15.72
N GLN A 60 -22.92 8.79 15.66
CA GLN A 60 -23.73 8.59 14.45
C GLN A 60 -24.48 9.87 14.07
N ALA A 61 -25.01 10.62 15.04
CA ALA A 61 -25.69 11.88 14.77
C ALA A 61 -24.80 12.93 14.12
N GLU A 62 -23.54 13.07 14.60
CA GLU A 62 -22.57 13.98 13.97
C GLU A 62 -22.22 13.55 12.54
N ILE A 63 -22.12 12.24 12.29
CA ILE A 63 -21.88 11.71 10.95
C ILE A 63 -23.09 12.01 10.04
N ASP A 64 -24.31 11.78 10.50
CA ASP A 64 -25.53 12.01 9.74
C ASP A 64 -25.70 13.49 9.40
N ASP A 65 -25.44 14.41 10.35
CA ASP A 65 -25.48 15.86 10.14
C ASP A 65 -24.45 16.31 9.09
N LEU A 66 -23.23 15.76 9.15
CA LEU A 66 -22.18 16.05 8.15
C LEU A 66 -22.58 15.56 6.76
N ILE A 67 -23.14 14.35 6.65
CA ILE A 67 -23.62 13.81 5.36
C ILE A 67 -24.78 14.67 4.83
N ALA A 68 -25.72 15.07 5.68
CA ALA A 68 -26.85 15.91 5.29
C ALA A 68 -26.43 17.31 4.83
N SER A 69 -25.24 17.77 5.20
CA SER A 69 -24.71 19.07 4.73
C SER A 69 -24.17 19.06 3.30
N LEU A 70 -23.98 17.87 2.71
CA LEU A 70 -23.49 17.70 1.34
C LEU A 70 -24.65 17.82 0.34
N SER A 71 -24.34 18.37 -0.84
CA SER A 71 -25.28 18.37 -1.95
C SER A 71 -25.49 16.97 -2.54
N ASP A 72 -26.65 16.77 -3.20
CA ASP A 72 -26.93 15.52 -3.92
C ASP A 72 -25.84 15.17 -4.95
N ARG A 73 -25.24 16.20 -5.56
CA ARG A 73 -24.16 16.01 -6.54
C ARG A 73 -22.88 15.47 -5.89
N GLU A 74 -22.44 16.05 -4.78
CA GLU A 74 -21.26 15.57 -4.04
C GLU A 74 -21.44 14.14 -3.56
N LEU A 75 -22.64 13.82 -3.04
CA LEU A 75 -22.96 12.44 -2.64
C LEU A 75 -22.98 11.47 -3.82
N ALA A 76 -23.49 11.90 -4.99
CA ALA A 76 -23.50 11.10 -6.20
C ALA A 76 -22.07 10.81 -6.69
N ASP A 77 -21.19 11.80 -6.69
CA ASP A 77 -19.78 11.67 -7.10
C ASP A 77 -19.00 10.72 -6.16
N ILE A 78 -19.21 10.84 -4.83
CA ILE A 78 -18.64 9.92 -3.82
C ILE A 78 -19.11 8.47 -4.09
N LYS A 79 -20.43 8.28 -4.27
CA LYS A 79 -21.00 6.94 -4.52
C LYS A 79 -20.51 6.34 -5.83
N PHE A 80 -20.39 7.17 -6.89
CA PHE A 80 -19.84 6.71 -8.17
C PHE A 80 -18.41 6.19 -8.02
N ALA A 81 -17.52 6.97 -7.41
CA ALA A 81 -16.13 6.58 -7.19
C ALA A 81 -16.02 5.30 -6.34
N GLN A 82 -16.81 5.21 -5.26
CA GLN A 82 -16.84 4.01 -4.42
C GLN A 82 -17.32 2.76 -5.16
N ALA A 83 -18.31 2.91 -6.04
CA ALA A 83 -18.79 1.79 -6.83
C ALA A 83 -17.70 1.22 -7.74
N GLN A 84 -16.89 2.09 -8.38
CA GLN A 84 -15.78 1.62 -9.23
C GLN A 84 -14.71 0.90 -8.40
N VAL A 85 -14.31 1.45 -7.24
CA VAL A 85 -13.34 0.81 -6.34
C VAL A 85 -13.86 -0.54 -5.84
N ARG A 86 -15.14 -0.62 -5.44
CA ARG A 86 -15.76 -1.88 -5.00
C ARG A 86 -15.81 -2.92 -6.13
N ASN A 87 -16.19 -2.51 -7.34
CA ASN A 87 -16.28 -3.41 -8.49
C ASN A 87 -14.92 -4.06 -8.79
N PHE A 88 -13.85 -3.25 -8.82
CA PHE A 88 -12.51 -3.79 -9.09
C PHE A 88 -11.99 -4.63 -7.91
N ALA A 89 -12.17 -4.16 -6.67
CA ALA A 89 -11.79 -4.91 -5.48
C ALA A 89 -12.53 -6.26 -5.39
N GLN A 90 -13.83 -6.32 -5.79
CA GLN A 90 -14.59 -7.55 -5.83
C GLN A 90 -14.04 -8.53 -6.86
N ALA A 91 -13.72 -8.05 -8.08
CA ALA A 91 -13.07 -8.88 -9.09
C ALA A 91 -11.73 -9.46 -8.60
N GLN A 92 -10.94 -8.66 -7.90
CA GLN A 92 -9.70 -9.12 -7.24
C GLN A 92 -10.00 -10.18 -6.16
N ARG A 93 -11.03 -9.95 -5.32
CA ARG A 93 -11.43 -10.90 -4.27
C ARG A 93 -11.87 -12.24 -4.85
N ASP A 94 -12.64 -12.21 -5.93
CA ASP A 94 -13.17 -13.40 -6.59
C ASP A 94 -12.06 -14.23 -7.27
N SER A 95 -10.93 -13.61 -7.61
CA SER A 95 -9.75 -14.31 -8.15
C SER A 95 -8.95 -15.06 -7.08
N MET A 96 -9.18 -14.81 -5.80
CA MET A 96 -8.45 -15.42 -4.68
C MET A 96 -9.22 -16.62 -4.14
N LEU A 97 -8.96 -17.79 -4.70
CA LEU A 97 -9.61 -19.03 -4.30
C LEU A 97 -8.88 -19.69 -3.13
N ASP A 98 -9.64 -20.34 -2.25
CA ASP A 98 -9.10 -21.32 -1.32
C ASP A 98 -8.69 -22.58 -2.13
N ILE A 99 -7.62 -23.22 -1.70
CA ILE A 99 -7.09 -24.42 -2.38
C ILE A 99 -7.16 -25.60 -1.41
N GLU A 100 -7.61 -26.74 -1.92
CA GLU A 100 -7.43 -28.03 -1.29
C GLU A 100 -7.03 -29.05 -2.37
N VAL A 101 -5.93 -29.75 -2.16
CA VAL A 101 -5.37 -30.70 -3.13
C VAL A 101 -4.75 -31.90 -2.42
N GLU A 102 -5.02 -33.08 -2.94
CA GLU A 102 -4.32 -34.30 -2.55
C GLU A 102 -2.99 -34.37 -3.35
N THR A 103 -1.87 -34.09 -2.68
CA THR A 103 -0.53 -34.02 -3.31
C THR A 103 0.15 -35.38 -3.45
N MET A 104 -0.24 -36.34 -2.61
CA MET A 104 0.08 -37.74 -2.67
C MET A 104 -1.04 -38.53 -1.99
N PRO A 105 -1.23 -39.83 -2.30
CA PRO A 105 -2.34 -40.61 -1.73
C PRO A 105 -2.43 -40.47 -0.21
N GLY A 106 -3.56 -40.00 0.30
CA GLY A 106 -3.82 -39.77 1.71
C GLY A 106 -3.20 -38.51 2.32
N VAL A 107 -2.53 -37.64 1.55
CA VAL A 107 -1.99 -36.35 2.01
C VAL A 107 -2.71 -35.19 1.35
N ILE A 108 -3.47 -34.46 2.13
CA ILE A 108 -4.23 -33.29 1.69
C ILE A 108 -3.53 -32.02 2.20
N LEU A 109 -3.22 -31.13 1.29
CA LEU A 109 -2.71 -29.78 1.59
C LEU A 109 -3.72 -28.74 1.12
N GLY A 110 -3.81 -27.64 1.84
CA GLY A 110 -4.66 -26.54 1.41
C GLY A 110 -4.25 -25.21 2.00
N HIS A 111 -4.88 -24.15 1.52
CA HIS A 111 -4.84 -22.85 2.16
C HIS A 111 -6.21 -22.18 2.18
N LYS A 112 -6.38 -21.24 3.11
CA LYS A 112 -7.55 -20.37 3.21
C LYS A 112 -7.11 -18.91 3.23
N ASN A 113 -7.88 -18.06 2.56
CA ASN A 113 -7.72 -16.62 2.56
C ASN A 113 -8.64 -15.99 3.61
N ILE A 114 -8.08 -15.68 4.78
CA ILE A 114 -8.82 -15.22 5.97
C ILE A 114 -8.57 -13.72 6.18
N PRO A 115 -9.62 -12.88 6.26
CA PRO A 115 -9.45 -11.45 6.54
C PRO A 115 -8.73 -11.20 7.87
N VAL A 116 -7.94 -10.11 7.94
CA VAL A 116 -7.47 -9.57 9.21
C VAL A 116 -8.68 -9.20 10.07
N GLN A 117 -8.58 -9.34 11.40
CA GLN A 117 -9.74 -9.13 12.28
C GLN A 117 -10.08 -7.64 12.47
N SER A 118 -9.10 -6.77 12.31
CA SER A 118 -9.32 -5.32 12.38
C SER A 118 -8.28 -4.55 11.59
N VAL A 119 -8.70 -3.41 11.03
CA VAL A 119 -7.82 -2.51 10.29
C VAL A 119 -8.05 -1.06 10.71
N GLY A 120 -6.97 -0.30 10.83
CA GLY A 120 -6.96 1.14 10.97
C GLY A 120 -6.64 1.80 9.63
N CYS A 121 -7.61 2.49 9.07
CA CYS A 121 -7.50 3.21 7.81
C CYS A 121 -7.13 4.68 8.09
N TYR A 122 -5.92 5.07 7.74
CA TYR A 122 -5.50 6.46 7.79
C TYR A 122 -5.87 7.16 6.48
N VAL A 123 -6.74 8.16 6.56
CA VAL A 123 -7.15 8.98 5.42
C VAL A 123 -6.48 10.35 5.56
N PRO A 124 -5.55 10.71 4.68
CA PRO A 124 -4.85 11.97 4.75
C PRO A 124 -5.79 13.18 4.65
N GLY A 125 -5.37 14.29 5.27
CA GLY A 125 -6.10 15.56 5.26
C GLY A 125 -5.13 16.71 5.55
N GLY A 126 -5.61 17.81 6.02
CA GLY A 126 -4.80 18.97 6.37
C GLY A 126 -4.65 19.94 5.21
N LYS A 127 -3.73 19.70 4.28
CA LYS A 127 -3.60 20.57 3.10
C LYS A 127 -4.77 20.39 2.12
N PHE A 128 -5.12 19.14 1.85
CA PHE A 128 -6.25 18.76 0.98
C PHE A 128 -7.09 17.67 1.64
N PRO A 129 -8.43 17.77 1.66
CA PRO A 129 -9.28 16.69 2.13
C PRO A 129 -9.30 15.54 1.13
N MET A 130 -8.67 14.42 1.49
CA MET A 130 -8.42 13.28 0.58
C MET A 130 -9.61 12.30 0.58
N VAL A 131 -10.73 12.72 -0.02
CA VAL A 131 -11.96 11.93 -0.11
C VAL A 131 -11.70 10.55 -0.73
N ALA A 132 -10.95 10.50 -1.83
CA ALA A 132 -10.65 9.25 -2.53
C ALA A 132 -9.87 8.25 -1.66
N SER A 133 -8.99 8.69 -0.76
CA SER A 133 -8.24 7.78 0.12
C SER A 133 -9.16 6.98 1.08
N ALA A 134 -10.34 7.51 1.42
CA ALA A 134 -11.34 6.76 2.15
C ALA A 134 -11.90 5.59 1.31
N HIS A 135 -12.13 5.80 0.00
CA HIS A 135 -12.58 4.73 -0.89
C HIS A 135 -11.51 3.63 -0.99
N MET A 136 -10.25 4.04 -1.18
CA MET A 136 -9.13 3.14 -1.40
C MET A 136 -8.83 2.24 -0.19
N SER A 137 -8.97 2.77 1.02
CA SER A 137 -8.70 2.00 2.24
C SER A 137 -9.95 1.32 2.79
N VAL A 138 -11.02 2.10 3.09
CA VAL A 138 -12.20 1.58 3.79
C VAL A 138 -13.04 0.68 2.90
N ALA A 139 -13.37 1.10 1.65
CA ALA A 139 -14.21 0.27 0.79
C ALA A 139 -13.50 -1.02 0.37
N THR A 140 -12.18 -0.99 0.13
CA THR A 140 -11.40 -2.19 -0.18
C THR A 140 -11.34 -3.16 1.02
N ALA A 141 -11.17 -2.64 2.25
CA ALA A 141 -11.22 -3.45 3.48
C ALA A 141 -12.58 -4.11 3.68
N THR A 142 -13.66 -3.37 3.36
CA THR A 142 -15.04 -3.89 3.42
C THR A 142 -15.26 -5.04 2.45
N VAL A 143 -14.79 -4.89 1.19
CA VAL A 143 -14.86 -5.97 0.17
C VAL A 143 -14.02 -7.18 0.58
N ALA A 144 -12.88 -6.97 1.22
CA ALA A 144 -12.06 -8.06 1.76
C ALA A 144 -12.75 -8.83 2.91
N GLY A 145 -13.82 -8.27 3.50
CA GLY A 145 -14.55 -8.87 4.60
C GLY A 145 -13.93 -8.65 5.98
N VAL A 146 -13.19 -7.54 6.18
CA VAL A 146 -12.59 -7.19 7.48
C VAL A 146 -13.70 -6.88 8.49
N PRO A 147 -13.78 -7.58 9.64
CA PRO A 147 -14.90 -7.44 10.57
C PRO A 147 -14.96 -6.11 11.32
N ARG A 148 -13.79 -5.47 11.57
CA ARG A 148 -13.71 -4.18 12.26
C ARG A 148 -12.81 -3.22 11.49
N ILE A 149 -13.37 -2.10 11.05
CA ILE A 149 -12.70 -1.06 10.28
C ILE A 149 -12.79 0.27 11.04
N ILE A 150 -11.67 0.79 11.50
CA ILE A 150 -11.55 2.13 12.06
C ILE A 150 -10.98 3.05 11.00
N ALA A 151 -11.51 4.24 10.84
CA ALA A 151 -10.97 5.26 9.95
C ALA A 151 -10.61 6.54 10.73
N CYS A 152 -9.42 7.07 10.47
CA CYS A 152 -8.94 8.32 11.04
C CYS A 152 -8.59 9.32 9.95
N THR A 153 -8.98 10.59 10.16
CA THR A 153 -8.59 11.73 9.30
C THR A 153 -8.31 12.96 10.14
N PRO A 154 -7.33 13.81 9.80
CA PRO A 154 -7.15 15.07 10.50
C PRO A 154 -8.36 16.01 10.28
N PRO A 155 -8.58 16.97 11.17
CA PRO A 155 -9.52 18.04 10.92
C PRO A 155 -9.05 18.88 9.72
N PHE A 156 -10.00 19.44 9.01
CA PHE A 156 -9.75 20.41 7.95
C PHE A 156 -10.28 21.78 8.40
N ASN A 157 -9.41 22.79 8.50
CA ASN A 157 -9.75 24.10 9.05
C ASN A 157 -10.41 24.02 10.45
N GLY A 158 -9.90 23.15 11.31
CA GLY A 158 -10.37 22.97 12.69
C GLY A 158 -11.71 22.23 12.83
N LYS A 159 -12.21 21.57 11.79
CA LYS A 159 -13.50 20.86 11.78
C LYS A 159 -13.40 19.54 11.01
N PRO A 160 -14.27 18.54 11.27
CA PRO A 160 -14.43 17.38 10.40
C PRO A 160 -14.81 17.81 8.98
N ASN A 161 -14.18 17.24 7.96
CA ASN A 161 -14.57 17.50 6.57
C ASN A 161 -15.72 16.58 6.17
N ALA A 162 -16.88 17.15 5.82
CA ALA A 162 -18.11 16.41 5.54
C ALA A 162 -17.95 15.36 4.43
N ALA A 163 -17.26 15.70 3.32
CA ALA A 163 -17.08 14.78 2.20
C ALA A 163 -16.19 13.58 2.56
N VAL A 164 -15.11 13.81 3.34
CA VAL A 164 -14.23 12.72 3.82
C VAL A 164 -14.97 11.81 4.80
N ILE A 165 -15.73 12.40 5.75
CA ILE A 165 -16.53 11.62 6.70
C ILE A 165 -17.61 10.80 5.98
N ALA A 166 -18.33 11.41 5.02
CA ALA A 166 -19.29 10.70 4.19
C ALA A 166 -18.65 9.53 3.43
N ALA A 167 -17.47 9.75 2.84
CA ALA A 167 -16.75 8.72 2.12
C ALA A 167 -16.32 7.56 3.03
N MET A 168 -15.87 7.84 4.25
CA MET A 168 -15.52 6.81 5.25
C MET A 168 -16.75 6.01 5.66
N HIS A 169 -17.83 6.70 6.01
CA HIS A 169 -19.08 6.08 6.47
C HIS A 169 -19.71 5.21 5.37
N LEU A 170 -19.92 5.77 4.18
CA LEU A 170 -20.45 5.05 3.03
C LEU A 170 -19.50 3.94 2.55
N GLY A 171 -18.20 4.07 2.79
CA GLY A 171 -17.18 3.06 2.55
C GLY A 171 -17.36 1.81 3.41
N GLY A 172 -17.94 1.96 4.61
CA GLY A 172 -18.18 0.89 5.58
C GLY A 172 -17.30 0.94 6.83
N ALA A 173 -16.78 2.14 7.20
CA ALA A 173 -16.08 2.31 8.46
C ALA A 173 -17.05 2.13 9.64
N HIS A 174 -16.65 1.30 10.63
CA HIS A 174 -17.41 1.05 11.86
C HIS A 174 -17.18 2.15 12.90
N GLU A 175 -16.01 2.76 12.88
CA GLU A 175 -15.61 3.83 13.77
C GLU A 175 -14.88 4.90 12.97
N ILE A 176 -15.25 6.16 13.19
CA ILE A 176 -14.63 7.31 12.54
C ILE A 176 -14.07 8.26 13.61
N HIS A 177 -12.79 8.56 13.52
CA HIS A 177 -12.10 9.45 14.44
C HIS A 177 -11.49 10.63 13.69
N VAL A 178 -11.61 11.82 14.26
CA VAL A 178 -11.03 13.05 13.71
C VAL A 178 -9.74 13.35 14.44
N MET A 179 -8.65 12.81 13.91
CA MET A 179 -7.27 13.04 14.38
C MET A 179 -6.31 12.71 13.24
N GLY A 180 -5.18 13.39 13.17
CA GLY A 180 -4.22 13.26 12.08
C GLY A 180 -2.86 12.76 12.51
N GLY A 181 -1.95 12.63 11.54
CA GLY A 181 -0.53 12.43 11.77
C GLY A 181 -0.13 11.14 12.52
N ILE A 182 1.00 11.22 13.19
CA ILE A 182 1.58 10.11 13.98
C ILE A 182 0.62 9.67 15.09
N GLN A 183 -0.09 10.63 15.73
CA GLN A 183 -0.98 10.32 16.84
C GLN A 183 -2.16 9.44 16.42
N ALA A 184 -2.71 9.62 15.22
CA ALA A 184 -3.77 8.75 14.69
C ALA A 184 -3.25 7.33 14.46
N VAL A 185 -2.13 7.21 13.76
CA VAL A 185 -1.49 5.93 13.44
C VAL A 185 -1.03 5.21 14.71
N GLY A 186 -0.41 5.95 15.65
CA GLY A 186 0.02 5.44 16.95
C GLY A 186 -1.15 4.97 17.81
N ALA A 187 -2.22 5.77 17.92
CA ALA A 187 -3.41 5.38 18.69
C ALA A 187 -4.09 4.13 18.14
N MET A 188 -4.22 4.01 16.81
CA MET A 188 -4.79 2.81 16.19
C MET A 188 -3.94 1.56 16.40
N ALA A 189 -2.60 1.67 16.37
CA ALA A 189 -1.71 0.52 16.48
C ALA A 189 -1.42 0.09 17.93
N ILE A 190 -1.22 1.06 18.82
CA ILE A 190 -0.83 0.83 20.20
C ILE A 190 -2.06 0.57 21.06
N GLY A 191 -3.15 1.24 20.74
CA GLY A 191 -4.35 1.35 21.55
C GLY A 191 -4.23 2.49 22.57
N THR A 192 -5.38 3.00 22.99
CA THR A 192 -5.52 4.03 24.04
C THR A 192 -6.75 3.68 24.87
N GLU A 193 -7.11 4.53 25.83
CA GLU A 193 -8.30 4.31 26.65
C GLU A 193 -9.61 4.33 25.84
N THR A 194 -9.59 5.03 24.68
CA THR A 194 -10.78 5.19 23.81
C THR A 194 -10.68 4.46 22.48
N ILE A 195 -9.52 3.91 22.12
CA ILE A 195 -9.29 3.19 20.87
C ILE A 195 -8.70 1.82 21.16
N GLU A 196 -9.48 0.76 20.88
CA GLU A 196 -8.99 -0.60 20.88
C GLU A 196 -7.99 -0.79 19.71
N PRO A 197 -6.80 -1.39 19.94
CA PRO A 197 -5.79 -1.53 18.91
C PRO A 197 -6.28 -2.39 17.73
N VAL A 198 -5.73 -2.10 16.55
CA VAL A 198 -6.00 -2.86 15.32
C VAL A 198 -4.87 -3.84 15.00
N HIS A 199 -5.16 -4.81 14.13
CA HIS A 199 -4.15 -5.77 13.68
C HIS A 199 -3.36 -5.30 12.45
N MET A 200 -3.86 -4.32 11.72
CA MET A 200 -3.23 -3.80 10.51
C MET A 200 -3.51 -2.30 10.34
N LEU A 201 -2.53 -1.58 9.82
CA LEU A 201 -2.65 -0.17 9.42
C LEU A 201 -2.56 -0.04 7.91
N VAL A 202 -3.43 0.76 7.32
CA VAL A 202 -3.43 1.05 5.88
C VAL A 202 -3.64 2.54 5.62
N GLY A 203 -3.23 2.97 4.45
CA GLY A 203 -3.41 4.33 3.96
C GLY A 203 -2.09 5.06 3.73
N PRO A 204 -2.06 5.98 2.75
CA PRO A 204 -0.91 6.82 2.46
C PRO A 204 -0.79 7.95 3.48
N GLY A 205 0.36 8.61 3.53
CA GLY A 205 0.56 9.77 4.39
C GLY A 205 1.88 10.47 4.10
N ASN A 206 2.12 11.56 4.81
CA ASN A 206 3.42 12.25 4.73
C ASN A 206 4.56 11.40 5.31
N ALA A 207 5.80 11.89 5.21
CA ALA A 207 6.98 11.17 5.68
C ALA A 207 6.88 10.70 7.14
N PHE A 208 6.23 11.48 8.02
CA PHE A 208 6.04 11.12 9.43
C PHE A 208 5.06 9.96 9.63
N VAL A 209 3.95 9.94 8.87
CA VAL A 209 2.97 8.85 8.89
C VAL A 209 3.58 7.58 8.31
N ALA A 210 4.29 7.67 7.18
CA ALA A 210 4.99 6.55 6.57
C ALA A 210 6.02 5.95 7.52
N GLU A 211 6.83 6.79 8.18
CA GLU A 211 7.82 6.35 9.16
C GLU A 211 7.17 5.75 10.42
N ALA A 212 6.03 6.30 10.89
CA ALA A 212 5.29 5.71 12.00
C ALA A 212 4.79 4.30 11.68
N LYS A 213 4.22 4.10 10.49
CA LYS A 213 3.84 2.76 10.01
C LYS A 213 5.04 1.81 9.98
N ARG A 214 6.19 2.27 9.48
CA ARG A 214 7.42 1.49 9.42
C ARG A 214 7.91 1.04 10.81
N GLN A 215 7.87 1.93 11.81
CA GLN A 215 8.29 1.62 13.19
C GLN A 215 7.30 0.69 13.89
N LEU A 216 6.02 0.75 13.54
CA LEU A 216 4.96 -0.09 14.12
C LEU A 216 4.84 -1.46 13.43
N PHE A 217 5.49 -1.64 12.28
CA PHE A 217 5.51 -2.94 11.60
C PHE A 217 6.15 -4.02 12.48
N GLY A 218 5.47 -5.14 12.59
CA GLY A 218 5.82 -6.23 13.50
C GLY A 218 4.95 -6.21 14.78
N ARG A 219 4.56 -5.04 15.30
CA ARG A 219 3.49 -4.93 16.30
C ARG A 219 2.12 -5.09 15.62
N VAL A 220 1.95 -4.43 14.48
CA VAL A 220 0.79 -4.56 13.59
C VAL A 220 1.26 -4.79 12.16
N GLY A 221 0.41 -5.33 11.29
CA GLY A 221 0.66 -5.35 9.85
C GLY A 221 0.56 -3.95 9.25
N ILE A 222 1.21 -3.75 8.10
CA ILE A 222 1.02 -2.55 7.28
C ILE A 222 0.73 -2.96 5.83
N ASP A 223 0.07 -2.09 5.08
CA ASP A 223 -0.17 -2.29 3.64
C ASP A 223 1.14 -2.30 2.84
N LEU A 224 1.87 -1.17 2.92
CA LEU A 224 3.13 -0.93 2.23
C LEU A 224 3.77 0.36 2.77
N PHE A 225 4.99 0.65 2.33
CA PHE A 225 5.61 1.94 2.57
C PHE A 225 5.15 2.94 1.49
N ALA A 226 4.33 3.91 1.87
CA ALA A 226 3.83 4.99 1.03
C ALA A 226 4.23 6.34 1.64
N GLY A 227 5.28 6.93 1.08
CA GLY A 227 5.81 8.26 1.44
C GLY A 227 5.34 9.35 0.47
N PRO A 228 6.18 10.37 0.20
CA PRO A 228 5.88 11.41 -0.78
C PRO A 228 5.57 10.83 -2.16
N THR A 229 4.55 11.39 -2.83
CA THR A 229 4.10 10.95 -4.16
C THR A 229 5.20 11.10 -5.20
N GLU A 230 5.34 10.09 -6.04
CA GLU A 230 6.29 10.00 -7.16
C GLU A 230 5.54 9.75 -8.47
N THR A 231 5.94 10.40 -9.56
CA THR A 231 5.36 10.14 -10.89
C THR A 231 6.44 10.04 -11.96
N MET A 232 6.18 9.19 -12.93
CA MET A 232 6.95 9.06 -14.16
C MET A 232 6.00 9.07 -15.35
N VAL A 233 6.34 9.88 -16.34
CA VAL A 233 5.70 9.86 -17.66
C VAL A 233 6.69 9.27 -18.65
N ILE A 234 6.34 8.14 -19.25
CA ILE A 234 7.06 7.50 -20.36
C ILE A 234 6.31 7.88 -21.65
N ALA A 235 6.94 8.62 -22.53
CA ALA A 235 6.26 9.14 -23.70
C ALA A 235 7.17 9.21 -24.93
N ASP A 236 6.57 9.15 -26.12
CA ASP A 236 7.19 9.32 -27.42
C ASP A 236 6.48 10.41 -28.25
N ASP A 237 6.79 10.53 -29.55
CA ASP A 237 6.22 11.53 -30.45
C ASP A 237 4.71 11.37 -30.73
N THR A 238 4.03 10.39 -30.16
CA THR A 238 2.57 10.19 -30.30
C THR A 238 1.74 11.14 -29.45
N VAL A 239 2.39 11.85 -28.49
CA VAL A 239 1.78 12.86 -27.62
C VAL A 239 2.57 14.16 -27.69
N ASP A 240 2.04 15.23 -27.12
CA ASP A 240 2.66 16.54 -27.09
C ASP A 240 3.18 16.95 -25.71
N GLY A 241 3.98 18.03 -25.69
CA GLY A 241 4.58 18.54 -24.46
C GLY A 241 3.58 19.09 -23.46
N GLU A 242 2.42 19.62 -23.88
CA GLU A 242 1.39 20.14 -22.96
C GLU A 242 0.78 19.01 -22.13
N LEU A 243 0.50 17.87 -22.75
CA LEU A 243 -0.05 16.71 -22.06
C LEU A 243 0.94 16.19 -21.01
N CYS A 244 2.21 15.97 -21.41
CA CYS A 244 3.26 15.52 -20.49
C CYS A 244 3.49 16.52 -19.33
N ALA A 245 3.58 17.81 -19.62
CA ALA A 245 3.79 18.85 -18.63
C ALA A 245 2.63 18.95 -17.63
N THR A 246 1.39 18.81 -18.11
CA THR A 246 0.19 18.84 -17.27
C THR A 246 0.18 17.67 -16.29
N ASP A 247 0.48 16.46 -16.76
CA ASP A 247 0.50 15.26 -15.92
C ASP A 247 1.64 15.30 -14.89
N LEU A 248 2.82 15.80 -15.26
CA LEU A 248 3.95 15.96 -14.33
C LEU A 248 3.65 17.00 -13.25
N LEU A 249 3.10 18.17 -13.60
CA LEU A 249 2.81 19.24 -12.66
C LEU A 249 1.59 18.92 -11.78
N GLY A 250 0.61 18.17 -12.29
CA GLY A 250 -0.54 17.70 -11.53
C GLY A 250 -0.14 16.78 -10.37
N GLN A 251 1.01 16.10 -10.46
CA GLN A 251 1.56 15.33 -9.34
C GLN A 251 2.53 16.14 -8.48
N ALA A 252 3.29 17.07 -9.07
CA ALA A 252 4.20 17.94 -8.34
C ALA A 252 3.50 18.84 -7.28
N GLU A 253 2.19 19.10 -7.42
CA GLU A 253 1.40 19.90 -6.47
C GLU A 253 1.15 19.22 -5.12
N HIS A 254 1.34 17.90 -5.02
CA HIS A 254 1.13 17.13 -3.78
C HIS A 254 2.05 17.61 -2.65
N GLY A 255 3.29 17.96 -2.95
CA GLY A 255 4.25 18.41 -1.94
C GLY A 255 5.55 18.91 -2.53
N TYR A 256 6.33 19.62 -1.74
CA TYR A 256 7.63 20.19 -2.14
C TYR A 256 8.68 19.14 -2.51
N ASN A 257 8.47 17.88 -2.18
CA ASN A 257 9.41 16.78 -2.36
C ASN A 257 8.81 15.62 -3.17
N SER A 258 7.95 15.93 -4.16
CA SER A 258 7.31 14.97 -5.05
C SER A 258 8.09 14.81 -6.35
N PRO A 259 8.85 13.72 -6.58
CA PRO A 259 9.58 13.51 -7.82
C PRO A 259 8.63 13.40 -9.02
N SER A 260 8.99 14.09 -10.10
CA SER A 260 8.25 14.05 -11.37
C SER A 260 9.24 13.87 -12.52
N VAL A 261 9.19 12.74 -13.22
CA VAL A 261 10.17 12.32 -14.21
C VAL A 261 9.51 12.18 -15.57
N LEU A 262 10.03 12.88 -16.59
CA LEU A 262 9.78 12.56 -17.99
C LEU A 262 10.87 11.62 -18.50
N LEU A 263 10.48 10.51 -19.08
CA LEU A 263 11.33 9.56 -19.75
C LEU A 263 10.87 9.44 -21.21
N THR A 264 11.72 9.81 -22.15
CA THR A 264 11.33 9.86 -23.56
C THR A 264 12.50 9.49 -24.50
N ASN A 265 12.16 9.00 -25.70
CA ASN A 265 13.10 8.82 -26.79
C ASN A 265 13.03 9.97 -27.83
N SER A 266 12.22 10.99 -27.57
CA SER A 266 12.07 12.17 -28.44
C SER A 266 12.66 13.43 -27.80
N ARG A 267 13.77 13.92 -28.37
CA ARG A 267 14.36 15.21 -27.96
C ARG A 267 13.37 16.36 -28.13
N LYS A 268 12.60 16.33 -29.21
CA LYS A 268 11.59 17.35 -29.47
C LYS A 268 10.54 17.37 -28.37
N LEU A 269 9.99 16.21 -28.00
CA LEU A 269 9.00 16.11 -26.91
C LEU A 269 9.59 16.60 -25.58
N ALA A 270 10.82 16.22 -25.26
CA ALA A 270 11.49 16.65 -24.04
C ALA A 270 11.61 18.18 -23.95
N GLU A 271 12.05 18.84 -25.03
CA GLU A 271 12.18 20.30 -25.10
C GLU A 271 10.82 21.00 -25.10
N ASP A 272 9.83 20.45 -25.80
CA ASP A 272 8.45 20.95 -25.81
C ASP A 272 7.85 20.88 -24.40
N THR A 273 8.02 19.76 -23.70
CA THR A 273 7.54 19.58 -22.31
C THR A 273 8.18 20.60 -21.36
N LEU A 274 9.48 20.86 -21.47
CA LEU A 274 10.16 21.87 -20.63
C LEU A 274 9.56 23.27 -20.86
N ARG A 275 9.28 23.65 -22.12
CA ARG A 275 8.63 24.93 -22.44
C ARG A 275 7.21 25.02 -21.88
N GLU A 276 6.44 23.93 -21.99
CA GLU A 276 5.08 23.87 -21.45
C GLU A 276 5.05 23.92 -19.92
N ILE A 277 5.99 23.29 -19.23
CA ILE A 277 6.13 23.42 -17.78
C ILE A 277 6.34 24.89 -17.38
N ASP A 278 7.25 25.60 -18.05
CA ASP A 278 7.49 27.02 -17.79
C ASP A 278 6.25 27.90 -18.06
N ARG A 279 5.44 27.52 -19.04
CA ARG A 279 4.16 28.19 -19.34
C ARG A 279 3.13 27.92 -18.27
N LEU A 280 2.94 26.64 -17.92
CA LEU A 280 1.91 26.19 -16.97
C LEU A 280 2.17 26.70 -15.55
N LEU A 281 3.41 26.75 -15.10
CA LEU A 281 3.79 27.28 -13.80
C LEU A 281 3.42 28.77 -13.61
N LYS A 282 3.17 29.52 -14.70
CA LYS A 282 2.72 30.92 -14.63
C LYS A 282 1.21 31.07 -14.44
N ILE A 283 0.42 30.00 -14.68
CA ILE A 283 -1.03 30.07 -14.69
C ILE A 283 -1.70 29.10 -13.70
N LEU A 284 -1.00 28.06 -13.22
CA LEU A 284 -1.54 27.09 -12.28
C LEU A 284 -1.72 27.72 -10.89
N PRO A 285 -2.90 27.60 -10.27
CA PRO A 285 -3.14 28.08 -8.90
C PRO A 285 -2.23 27.43 -7.84
N THR A 286 -1.71 26.22 -8.12
CA THR A 286 -0.83 25.43 -7.24
C THR A 286 0.65 25.62 -7.55
N ALA A 287 1.00 26.59 -8.39
CA ALA A 287 2.37 26.85 -8.85
C ALA A 287 3.37 27.06 -7.71
N ASP A 288 2.96 27.64 -6.58
CA ASP A 288 3.84 27.83 -5.41
C ASP A 288 4.43 26.53 -4.88
N THR A 289 3.67 25.44 -4.93
CA THR A 289 4.16 24.10 -4.53
C THR A 289 4.83 23.40 -5.70
N ALA A 290 4.16 23.36 -6.86
CA ALA A 290 4.62 22.61 -8.01
C ALA A 290 5.96 23.13 -8.56
N SER A 291 6.20 24.45 -8.52
CA SER A 291 7.48 25.03 -8.98
C SER A 291 8.67 24.60 -8.13
N ILE A 292 8.53 24.55 -6.80
CA ILE A 292 9.60 24.09 -5.89
C ILE A 292 9.84 22.59 -6.10
N SER A 293 8.78 21.81 -6.14
CA SER A 293 8.88 20.37 -6.40
C SER A 293 9.55 20.08 -7.74
N TRP A 294 9.13 20.76 -8.81
CA TRP A 294 9.73 20.61 -10.13
C TRP A 294 11.20 21.07 -10.17
N ALA A 295 11.52 22.21 -9.55
CA ALA A 295 12.90 22.71 -9.50
C ALA A 295 13.84 21.70 -8.82
N ASP A 296 13.41 21.15 -7.68
CA ASP A 296 14.23 20.31 -6.81
C ASP A 296 14.20 18.82 -7.17
N TYR A 297 13.09 18.31 -7.70
CA TYR A 297 12.86 16.87 -7.92
C TYR A 297 12.36 16.52 -9.33
N GLY A 298 12.16 17.50 -10.21
CA GLY A 298 11.80 17.27 -11.60
C GLY A 298 13.00 16.77 -12.41
N GLU A 299 12.79 15.75 -13.24
CA GLU A 299 13.83 15.21 -14.14
C GLU A 299 13.28 15.04 -15.55
N VAL A 300 14.15 15.27 -16.56
CA VAL A 300 13.87 14.98 -17.96
C VAL A 300 15.00 14.14 -18.51
N ILE A 301 14.69 12.90 -18.85
CA ILE A 301 15.65 11.86 -19.24
C ILE A 301 15.37 11.48 -20.70
N LEU A 302 16.37 11.65 -21.55
CA LEU A 302 16.33 11.24 -22.95
C LEU A 302 17.08 9.91 -23.11
N CYS A 303 16.41 8.94 -23.71
CA CYS A 303 16.94 7.62 -24.07
C CYS A 303 16.96 7.47 -25.59
N ASP A 304 17.78 6.57 -26.10
CA ASP A 304 17.85 6.30 -27.55
C ASP A 304 16.78 5.27 -27.99
N THR A 305 16.39 4.36 -27.08
CA THR A 305 15.50 3.23 -27.40
C THR A 305 14.45 2.96 -26.31
N TYR A 306 13.38 2.23 -26.66
CA TYR A 306 12.39 1.76 -25.68
C TYR A 306 12.97 0.80 -24.64
N ASP A 307 13.96 -0.04 -25.02
CA ASP A 307 14.64 -0.93 -24.06
C ASP A 307 15.44 -0.15 -23.01
N GLU A 308 16.06 0.98 -23.40
CA GLU A 308 16.70 1.89 -22.45
C GLU A 308 15.70 2.60 -21.56
N MET A 309 14.56 3.07 -22.13
CA MET A 309 13.48 3.66 -21.35
C MET A 309 12.94 2.64 -20.32
N LEU A 310 12.72 1.40 -20.72
CA LEU A 310 12.28 0.32 -19.82
C LEU A 310 13.28 0.08 -18.67
N ALA A 311 14.56 -0.04 -19.01
CA ALA A 311 15.62 -0.29 -18.01
C ALA A 311 15.74 0.86 -16.98
N VAL A 312 15.63 2.12 -17.43
CA VAL A 312 15.63 3.29 -16.56
C VAL A 312 14.36 3.34 -15.70
N ALA A 313 13.20 3.06 -16.30
CA ALA A 313 11.92 3.03 -15.58
C ALA A 313 11.91 1.99 -14.46
N ASP A 314 12.35 0.76 -14.73
CA ASP A 314 12.46 -0.31 -13.73
C ASP A 314 13.51 0.00 -12.65
N ASP A 315 14.60 0.72 -12.98
CA ASP A 315 15.56 1.15 -11.96
C ASP A 315 15.00 2.24 -11.04
N ILE A 316 14.26 3.21 -11.58
CA ILE A 316 13.59 4.25 -10.79
C ILE A 316 12.45 3.64 -9.97
N ALA A 317 11.68 2.69 -10.53
CA ALA A 317 10.57 2.01 -9.88
C ALA A 317 9.56 2.97 -9.24
N SER A 318 9.09 3.96 -10.04
CA SER A 318 8.21 5.03 -9.57
C SER A 318 6.85 4.54 -9.10
N GLU A 319 6.24 5.28 -8.20
CA GLU A 319 4.89 5.03 -7.68
C GLU A 319 3.84 5.01 -8.79
N HIS A 320 3.75 6.09 -9.56
CA HIS A 320 2.84 6.22 -10.69
C HIS A 320 3.66 6.23 -11.98
N VAL A 321 3.33 5.36 -12.91
CA VAL A 321 3.98 5.31 -14.22
C VAL A 321 2.94 5.43 -15.31
N GLN A 322 2.91 6.58 -15.97
CA GLN A 322 2.05 6.83 -17.13
C GLN A 322 2.82 6.54 -18.41
N VAL A 323 2.31 5.65 -19.24
CA VAL A 323 2.90 5.25 -20.51
C VAL A 323 2.03 5.78 -21.64
N MET A 324 2.60 6.64 -22.48
CA MET A 324 1.94 7.28 -23.62
C MET A 324 2.82 7.15 -24.86
N THR A 325 2.87 5.95 -25.40
CA THR A 325 3.74 5.60 -26.53
C THR A 325 2.95 4.83 -27.60
N ASP A 326 3.55 4.56 -28.74
CA ASP A 326 3.01 3.63 -29.71
C ASP A 326 3.14 2.15 -29.29
N ARG A 327 3.71 1.88 -28.08
CA ARG A 327 3.99 0.54 -27.53
C ARG A 327 3.51 0.36 -26.08
N ASP A 328 2.38 0.91 -25.71
CA ASP A 328 1.84 0.82 -24.36
C ASP A 328 1.70 -0.62 -23.86
N ASP A 329 1.17 -1.53 -24.71
CA ASP A 329 1.03 -2.95 -24.36
C ASP A 329 2.39 -3.66 -24.19
N TRP A 330 3.43 -3.22 -24.90
CA TRP A 330 4.77 -3.77 -24.74
C TRP A 330 5.35 -3.36 -23.38
N PHE A 331 5.14 -2.13 -22.93
CA PHE A 331 5.53 -1.70 -21.58
C PHE A 331 4.75 -2.47 -20.51
N LEU A 332 3.44 -2.70 -20.70
CA LEU A 332 2.63 -3.52 -19.79
C LEU A 332 3.20 -4.94 -19.65
N GLU A 333 3.65 -5.53 -20.75
CA GLU A 333 4.23 -6.89 -20.74
C GLU A 333 5.63 -6.94 -20.10
N LYS A 334 6.47 -5.91 -20.30
CA LYS A 334 7.90 -5.95 -19.98
C LYS A 334 8.27 -5.28 -18.66
N MET A 335 7.56 -4.24 -18.23
CA MET A 335 7.86 -3.56 -16.96
C MET A 335 7.59 -4.47 -15.78
N THR A 336 8.49 -4.40 -14.80
CA THR A 336 8.44 -5.25 -13.60
C THR A 336 8.48 -4.48 -12.29
N CYS A 337 8.86 -3.20 -12.31
CA CYS A 337 9.08 -2.39 -11.11
C CYS A 337 8.29 -1.06 -11.17
N TYR A 338 7.09 -1.05 -10.61
CA TYR A 338 6.22 0.14 -10.55
C TYR A 338 5.17 -0.01 -9.45
N GLY A 339 4.56 1.11 -9.04
CA GLY A 339 3.39 1.06 -8.16
C GLY A 339 2.11 0.77 -8.94
N ALA A 340 1.80 1.58 -9.95
CA ALA A 340 0.71 1.37 -10.90
C ALA A 340 1.06 1.90 -12.29
N LEU A 341 0.55 1.24 -13.34
CA LEU A 341 0.64 1.68 -14.73
C LEU A 341 -0.65 2.35 -15.19
N PHE A 342 -0.49 3.45 -15.93
CA PHE A 342 -1.56 4.20 -16.59
C PHE A 342 -1.24 4.19 -18.08
N LEU A 343 -2.04 3.46 -18.88
CA LEU A 343 -1.70 3.16 -20.27
C LEU A 343 -2.51 4.02 -21.24
N GLY A 344 -1.80 4.68 -22.13
CA GLY A 344 -2.35 5.50 -23.22
C GLY A 344 -2.72 6.92 -22.79
N ALA A 345 -2.72 7.81 -23.77
CA ALA A 345 -2.98 9.26 -23.59
C ALA A 345 -4.40 9.60 -23.08
N ARG A 346 -5.35 8.64 -23.11
CA ARG A 346 -6.70 8.82 -22.56
C ARG A 346 -6.79 8.50 -21.08
N THR A 347 -5.77 7.86 -20.54
CA THR A 347 -5.66 7.51 -19.11
C THR A 347 -4.70 8.48 -18.45
N ASN A 348 -4.98 8.86 -17.21
CA ASN A 348 -4.05 9.64 -16.41
C ASN A 348 -4.11 9.25 -14.93
N VAL A 349 -3.15 9.73 -14.16
CA VAL A 349 -3.03 9.44 -12.72
C VAL A 349 -4.27 9.93 -11.97
N SER A 350 -4.78 11.14 -12.27
CA SER A 350 -5.96 11.69 -11.58
C SER A 350 -7.21 10.84 -11.74
N ASN A 351 -7.43 10.26 -12.93
CA ASN A 351 -8.55 9.34 -13.15
C ASN A 351 -8.40 8.07 -12.31
N GLY A 352 -7.19 7.50 -12.25
CA GLY A 352 -6.87 6.34 -11.42
C GLY A 352 -7.03 6.64 -9.93
N ASP A 353 -6.50 7.76 -9.51
CA ASP A 353 -6.54 8.19 -8.11
C ASP A 353 -7.95 8.48 -7.57
N LYS A 354 -8.88 8.84 -8.45
CA LYS A 354 -10.18 9.35 -8.00
C LYS A 354 -11.35 8.43 -8.36
N VAL A 355 -11.44 7.93 -9.60
CA VAL A 355 -12.73 7.44 -10.11
C VAL A 355 -12.69 6.14 -10.92
N ILE A 356 -11.54 5.68 -11.42
CA ILE A 356 -11.47 4.48 -12.29
C ILE A 356 -11.72 3.17 -11.53
N GLY A 357 -11.23 3.08 -10.28
CA GLY A 357 -11.43 1.90 -9.45
C GLY A 357 -10.16 1.19 -9.01
N THR A 358 -9.01 1.43 -9.63
CA THR A 358 -7.70 0.99 -9.13
C THR A 358 -7.32 1.72 -7.86
N ASN A 359 -6.49 1.11 -7.02
CA ASN A 359 -6.12 1.70 -5.74
C ASN A 359 -4.92 2.63 -5.88
N HIS A 360 -5.02 3.84 -5.31
CA HIS A 360 -3.98 4.85 -5.36
C HIS A 360 -2.98 4.81 -4.18
N THR A 361 -3.18 3.92 -3.23
CA THR A 361 -2.20 3.72 -2.15
C THR A 361 -1.10 2.82 -2.68
N LEU A 362 -0.03 3.43 -3.15
CA LEU A 362 1.01 2.80 -3.95
C LEU A 362 2.38 2.84 -3.25
N PRO A 363 3.31 1.94 -3.60
CA PRO A 363 4.64 1.92 -3.03
C PRO A 363 5.52 3.05 -3.58
N THR A 364 6.23 3.74 -2.70
CA THR A 364 7.20 4.79 -3.02
C THR A 364 8.63 4.36 -2.68
N LYS A 365 9.63 5.19 -2.99
CA LYS A 365 11.04 4.96 -2.66
C LYS A 365 11.54 3.58 -3.14
N LYS A 366 11.24 3.26 -4.38
CA LYS A 366 11.62 2.00 -5.05
C LYS A 366 10.97 0.73 -4.46
N ALA A 367 9.98 0.85 -3.60
CA ALA A 367 9.29 -0.31 -3.05
C ALA A 367 8.47 -1.07 -4.11
N GLY A 368 8.19 -0.47 -5.27
CA GLY A 368 7.64 -1.14 -6.45
C GLY A 368 8.47 -2.34 -6.95
N ARG A 369 9.72 -2.47 -6.49
CA ARG A 369 10.60 -3.64 -6.79
C ARG A 369 10.19 -4.93 -6.06
N TYR A 370 9.41 -4.84 -4.98
CA TYR A 370 9.03 -6.01 -4.17
C TYR A 370 7.57 -6.03 -3.73
N THR A 371 6.81 -4.98 -3.97
CA THR A 371 5.38 -4.94 -3.64
C THR A 371 4.61 -4.06 -4.62
N GLY A 372 3.37 -4.42 -4.89
CA GLY A 372 2.41 -3.54 -5.57
C GLY A 372 1.64 -2.66 -4.59
N GLY A 373 0.64 -1.93 -5.08
CA GLY A 373 -0.25 -1.08 -4.31
C GLY A 373 -1.15 -1.84 -3.33
N LEU A 374 -1.94 -1.09 -2.60
CA LEU A 374 -3.00 -1.62 -1.76
C LEU A 374 -4.07 -2.28 -2.66
N TRP A 375 -4.51 -3.44 -2.28
CA TRP A 375 -5.56 -4.19 -2.94
C TRP A 375 -6.22 -5.15 -1.94
N VAL A 376 -7.29 -5.79 -2.33
CA VAL A 376 -8.07 -6.67 -1.42
C VAL A 376 -7.20 -7.72 -0.75
N GLY A 377 -6.21 -8.27 -1.45
CA GLY A 377 -5.33 -9.33 -0.93
C GLY A 377 -4.43 -8.87 0.22
N LYS A 378 -4.14 -7.57 0.37
CA LYS A 378 -3.38 -7.06 1.52
C LYS A 378 -4.13 -7.24 2.84
N PHE A 379 -5.45 -7.27 2.81
CA PHE A 379 -6.30 -7.49 3.98
C PHE A 379 -6.53 -8.98 4.30
N LEU A 380 -6.01 -9.89 3.47
CA LEU A 380 -6.19 -11.33 3.60
C LEU A 380 -4.90 -12.00 4.05
N LYS A 381 -5.04 -12.90 5.01
CA LYS A 381 -3.96 -13.80 5.46
C LYS A 381 -4.17 -15.14 4.78
N THR A 382 -3.19 -15.59 3.99
CA THR A 382 -3.22 -16.92 3.40
C THR A 382 -2.61 -17.92 4.38
N HIS A 383 -3.44 -18.72 5.02
CA HIS A 383 -3.04 -19.73 6.00
C HIS A 383 -3.10 -21.13 5.38
N SER A 384 -1.96 -21.81 5.37
CA SER A 384 -1.89 -23.22 4.96
C SER A 384 -2.40 -24.16 6.07
N TYR A 385 -2.97 -25.29 5.64
CA TYR A 385 -3.26 -26.44 6.49
C TYR A 385 -2.84 -27.72 5.79
N GLN A 386 -2.65 -28.78 6.60
CA GLN A 386 -2.23 -30.08 6.14
C GLN A 386 -2.97 -31.18 6.92
N LYS A 387 -3.31 -32.25 6.22
CA LYS A 387 -4.06 -33.39 6.80
C LYS A 387 -3.58 -34.68 6.17
N ILE A 388 -3.23 -35.65 7.00
CA ILE A 388 -2.96 -37.03 6.59
C ILE A 388 -4.16 -37.87 6.95
N THR A 389 -4.70 -38.63 5.99
CA THR A 389 -6.00 -39.31 6.09
C THR A 389 -5.90 -40.84 6.13
N THR A 390 -4.73 -41.40 5.82
CA THR A 390 -4.55 -42.85 5.82
C THR A 390 -3.32 -43.26 6.64
N ASP A 391 -3.32 -44.47 7.15
CA ASP A 391 -2.22 -45.06 7.92
C ASP A 391 -0.97 -45.25 7.04
N ASP A 392 -1.16 -45.64 5.79
CA ASP A 392 -0.06 -45.78 4.81
C ASP A 392 0.65 -44.45 4.55
N ALA A 393 -0.12 -43.39 4.34
CA ALA A 393 0.44 -42.03 4.18
C ALA A 393 1.15 -41.54 5.44
N ALA A 394 0.56 -41.77 6.62
CA ALA A 394 1.18 -41.41 7.90
C ALA A 394 2.50 -42.13 8.12
N THR A 395 2.55 -43.41 7.74
CA THR A 395 3.76 -44.23 7.81
C THR A 395 4.81 -43.73 6.85
N LEU A 396 4.46 -43.60 5.57
CA LEU A 396 5.39 -43.15 4.52
C LEU A 396 5.99 -41.77 4.82
N VAL A 397 5.16 -40.79 5.11
CA VAL A 397 5.59 -39.43 5.45
C VAL A 397 6.43 -39.42 6.73
N GLY A 398 6.01 -40.23 7.73
CA GLY A 398 6.73 -40.39 8.98
C GLY A 398 8.13 -40.96 8.80
N GLU A 399 8.34 -41.94 7.93
CA GLU A 399 9.66 -42.51 7.64
C GLU A 399 10.62 -41.47 7.05
N TYR A 400 10.17 -40.73 6.02
CA TYR A 400 11.01 -39.69 5.42
C TYR A 400 11.26 -38.56 6.39
N GLY A 401 10.22 -38.09 7.11
CA GLY A 401 10.33 -37.03 8.11
C GLY A 401 11.31 -37.38 9.23
N SER A 402 11.22 -38.62 9.75
CA SER A 402 12.17 -39.14 10.75
C SER A 402 13.62 -39.05 10.30
N ARG A 403 13.92 -39.58 9.12
CA ARG A 403 15.30 -39.56 8.58
C ARG A 403 15.81 -38.15 8.34
N LEU A 404 14.99 -37.26 7.78
CA LEU A 404 15.36 -35.85 7.57
C LEU A 404 15.61 -35.12 8.90
N CYS A 405 14.76 -35.31 9.91
CA CYS A 405 14.99 -34.73 11.24
C CYS A 405 16.30 -35.24 11.87
N MET A 406 16.64 -36.49 11.67
CA MET A 406 17.93 -37.05 12.15
C MET A 406 19.15 -36.46 11.41
N LEU A 407 19.03 -36.17 10.10
CA LEU A 407 20.09 -35.48 9.35
C LEU A 407 20.35 -34.08 9.90
N GLU A 408 19.30 -33.41 10.37
CA GLU A 408 19.36 -32.07 11.00
C GLU A 408 19.74 -32.12 12.48
N GLY A 409 19.80 -33.30 13.09
CA GLY A 409 20.06 -33.48 14.52
C GLY A 409 18.87 -33.22 15.42
N PHE A 410 17.65 -33.08 14.86
CA PHE A 410 16.40 -32.85 15.60
C PHE A 410 15.76 -34.16 16.08
N VAL A 411 16.37 -34.82 17.07
CA VAL A 411 15.90 -36.11 17.59
C VAL A 411 14.46 -36.05 18.09
N GLY A 412 14.06 -34.97 18.77
CA GLY A 412 12.67 -34.82 19.25
C GLY A 412 11.67 -34.70 18.10
N HIS A 413 12.02 -34.06 16.99
CA HIS A 413 11.19 -34.00 15.78
C HIS A 413 11.13 -35.36 15.09
N ALA A 414 12.27 -36.09 15.03
CA ALA A 414 12.31 -37.46 14.54
C ALA A 414 11.34 -38.36 15.32
N GLU A 415 11.26 -38.22 16.66
CA GLU A 415 10.33 -38.99 17.49
C GLU A 415 8.87 -38.67 17.23
N GLN A 416 8.51 -37.42 16.84
CA GLN A 416 7.16 -37.11 16.38
C GLN A 416 6.78 -37.94 15.14
N CYS A 417 7.72 -38.16 14.24
CA CYS A 417 7.56 -39.01 13.07
C CYS A 417 7.55 -40.50 13.48
N ASN A 418 8.53 -40.93 14.26
CA ASN A 418 8.73 -42.33 14.69
C ASN A 418 7.52 -42.91 15.41
N VAL A 419 6.85 -42.11 16.29
CA VAL A 419 5.65 -42.60 16.98
C VAL A 419 4.53 -42.89 16.01
N ARG A 420 4.44 -42.14 14.91
CA ARG A 420 3.45 -42.40 13.86
C ARG A 420 3.79 -43.61 13.02
N VAL A 421 5.05 -43.79 12.67
CA VAL A 421 5.54 -44.99 11.99
C VAL A 421 5.31 -46.27 12.82
N ARG A 422 5.59 -46.24 14.12
CA ARG A 422 5.28 -47.33 15.03
C ARG A 422 3.76 -47.61 15.14
N ARG A 423 2.97 -46.56 15.27
CA ARG A 423 1.52 -46.69 15.54
C ARG A 423 0.74 -47.09 14.31
N TYR A 424 0.97 -46.45 13.18
CA TYR A 424 0.17 -46.62 11.97
C TYR A 424 0.81 -47.62 10.99
N GLY A 425 2.13 -47.76 11.00
CA GLY A 425 2.84 -48.70 10.13
C GLY A 425 3.21 -50.01 10.79
N GLY A 426 3.07 -50.12 12.13
CA GLY A 426 3.50 -51.32 12.87
C GLY A 426 5.02 -51.55 12.86
N ILE A 427 5.82 -50.56 12.44
CA ILE A 427 7.25 -50.69 12.25
C ILE A 427 7.97 -50.27 13.53
N ASN A 428 8.84 -51.16 14.02
CA ASN A 428 9.66 -50.84 15.18
C ASN A 428 10.77 -49.84 14.82
N VAL A 429 10.71 -48.66 15.41
CA VAL A 429 11.73 -47.62 15.34
C VAL A 429 12.23 -47.35 16.75
N PRO A 430 13.48 -47.67 17.10
CA PRO A 430 14.02 -47.40 18.44
C PRO A 430 14.02 -45.89 18.74
N TYR A 431 13.78 -45.53 20.02
CA TYR A 431 13.85 -44.15 20.45
C TYR A 431 15.24 -43.53 20.18
N GLY A 432 15.27 -42.31 19.67
CA GLY A 432 16.51 -41.59 19.39
C GLY A 432 17.20 -42.00 18.08
N THR A 433 16.53 -42.82 17.25
CA THR A 433 17.07 -43.26 15.95
C THR A 433 16.16 -42.78 14.79
N GLY A 434 16.69 -42.82 13.56
CA GLY A 434 15.89 -42.59 12.36
C GLY A 434 15.09 -43.85 11.97
N ALA A 435 13.96 -43.66 11.30
CA ALA A 435 13.18 -44.76 10.74
C ALA A 435 14.02 -45.54 9.69
N PRO A 436 13.84 -46.88 9.61
CA PRO A 436 14.56 -47.71 8.67
C PRO A 436 14.27 -47.27 7.22
N TYR A 437 15.24 -47.45 6.35
CA TYR A 437 15.06 -47.33 4.91
C TYR A 437 14.36 -48.61 4.40
N ARG A 438 13.27 -48.40 3.67
CA ARG A 438 12.62 -49.50 2.94
C ARG A 438 12.83 -49.26 1.45
N ASP A 439 13.36 -50.26 0.72
CA ASP A 439 13.41 -50.19 -0.73
C ASP A 439 11.98 -50.19 -1.28
N ALA A 440 11.75 -49.41 -2.31
CA ALA A 440 10.42 -49.25 -2.97
C ALA A 440 9.93 -50.57 -3.66
N LYS A 441 10.50 -51.73 -3.27
CA LYS A 441 10.19 -53.05 -3.83
C LYS A 441 9.68 -54.05 -2.79
N ASP A 442 9.54 -53.64 -1.54
CA ASP A 442 8.94 -54.47 -0.46
C ASP A 442 7.48 -53.90 -0.12
#